data_f687c7e0e747a8e13413294452e978bd
#
_entry.id   f687c7e0e747a8e13413294452e978bd
#
_cell.length_a   1.000
_cell.length_b   1.000
_cell.length_c   1.000
_cell.angle_alpha   90.00
_cell.angle_beta   90.00
_cell.angle_gamma   90.00
#
_symmetry.space_group_name_H-M   'P 1'
#
loop_
_entity.id
_entity.type
_entity.pdbx_description
1 polymer ?
#
loop_
_entity_poly.entity_id
_entity_poly.type
_entity_poly.pdbx_seq_one_letter_code
_entity_poly.pdbx_strand_id
1 'polypeptide(L)'
;MDTVCIGKQWDVLLCENNGQIEGALPYLYGRRWGLQYILQPQLTQYCGPWYNLPKNVDKAEFEHRVGGDLAKQLKELGANIIVQHFSPGVTDWLPFHWEGFCQTTRYTYRLPSLSNPEQLVHDASRARRRGMDEVASLYLVDKNFDAQQFAEMHQAYYDRRGGDLLSKSFVQHVCQTALEQNHALLWALRDERNEVICASFVVYDTKCAYALMSAMSSQHHSNAKTYLFWQIINHLATYTQSFDFEGSMDKGVEFFYRSFGAVQVPYFEVSRFTPSLLHLFVKR
;
A
#
# COMPACT_ATOMS: atom_id res chain seq x y z
N MET A 1 -2.97 1.45 12.60
CA MET A 1 -3.43 2.84 12.44
C MET A 1 -2.55 3.81 13.21
N ASP A 2 -2.25 3.59 14.48
CA ASP A 2 -1.44 4.52 15.31
C ASP A 2 -0.12 4.92 14.66
N THR A 3 0.59 3.96 14.07
CA THR A 3 1.89 4.18 13.40
C THR A 3 1.82 5.16 12.22
N VAL A 4 0.73 5.14 11.45
CA VAL A 4 0.56 5.97 10.22
C VAL A 4 -0.32 7.20 10.43
N CYS A 5 -0.98 7.32 11.58
CA CYS A 5 -1.85 8.43 11.94
C CYS A 5 -1.26 9.35 13.01
N ILE A 6 0.07 9.47 13.12
CA ILE A 6 0.74 10.29 14.12
C ILE A 6 0.22 11.72 14.10
N GLY A 7 -0.24 12.20 15.27
CA GLY A 7 -0.81 13.55 15.42
C GLY A 7 -2.12 13.78 14.64
N LYS A 8 -2.71 12.73 14.10
CA LYS A 8 -4.00 12.75 13.42
C LYS A 8 -4.99 11.87 14.16
N GLN A 9 -6.27 12.15 13.96
CA GLN A 9 -7.34 11.39 14.59
C GLN A 9 -7.84 10.30 13.66
N TRP A 10 -8.00 9.08 14.18
CA TRP A 10 -8.61 7.97 13.46
C TRP A 10 -9.58 7.23 14.38
N ASP A 11 -10.53 6.54 13.78
CA ASP A 11 -11.51 5.74 14.47
C ASP A 11 -11.97 4.58 13.57
N VAL A 12 -12.88 3.75 14.05
CA VAL A 12 -13.40 2.59 13.32
C VAL A 12 -14.92 2.59 13.41
N LEU A 13 -15.62 2.56 12.28
CA LEU A 13 -17.03 2.22 12.23
C LEU A 13 -17.18 0.71 12.40
N LEU A 14 -18.11 0.29 13.22
CA LEU A 14 -18.40 -1.12 13.51
C LEU A 14 -19.85 -1.45 13.16
N CYS A 15 -20.04 -2.62 12.52
CA CYS A 15 -21.33 -3.24 12.38
C CYS A 15 -21.35 -4.46 13.31
N GLU A 16 -22.22 -4.44 14.31
CA GLU A 16 -22.36 -5.48 15.31
C GLU A 16 -23.73 -6.16 15.21
N ASN A 17 -23.75 -7.47 15.45
CA ASN A 17 -24.97 -8.25 15.53
C ASN A 17 -24.81 -9.30 16.64
N ASN A 18 -25.74 -9.28 17.61
CA ASN A 18 -25.74 -10.21 18.76
C ASN A 18 -24.37 -10.25 19.51
N GLY A 19 -23.69 -9.10 19.64
CA GLY A 19 -22.40 -8.97 20.34
C GLY A 19 -21.20 -9.48 19.53
N GLN A 20 -21.39 -9.77 18.25
CA GLN A 20 -20.30 -10.12 17.34
C GLN A 20 -20.08 -9.02 16.30
N ILE A 21 -18.82 -8.66 16.07
CA ILE A 21 -18.45 -7.72 15.01
C ILE A 21 -18.54 -8.43 13.67
N GLU A 22 -19.45 -7.98 12.82
CA GLU A 22 -19.66 -8.50 11.47
C GLU A 22 -18.92 -7.69 10.41
N GLY A 23 -18.67 -6.40 10.66
CA GLY A 23 -17.92 -5.53 9.77
C GLY A 23 -17.21 -4.41 10.47
N ALA A 24 -16.13 -3.92 9.86
CA ALA A 24 -15.36 -2.79 10.36
C ALA A 24 -14.84 -1.92 9.21
N LEU A 25 -14.85 -0.60 9.41
CA LEU A 25 -14.31 0.37 8.47
C LEU A 25 -13.49 1.41 9.22
N PRO A 26 -12.15 1.24 9.27
CA PRO A 26 -11.25 2.24 9.85
C PRO A 26 -11.23 3.50 8.98
N TYR A 27 -11.10 4.67 9.61
CA TYR A 27 -11.00 5.94 8.89
C TYR A 27 -10.12 6.94 9.64
N LEU A 28 -9.42 7.77 8.87
CA LEU A 28 -8.70 8.94 9.37
C LEU A 28 -9.57 10.17 9.12
N TYR A 29 -9.77 10.99 10.15
CA TYR A 29 -10.54 12.22 10.01
C TYR A 29 -9.72 13.45 10.45
N GLY A 30 -10.13 14.59 9.92
CA GLY A 30 -9.53 15.85 10.27
C GLY A 30 -10.35 17.04 9.77
N ARG A 31 -9.80 18.25 10.02
CA ARG A 31 -10.42 19.50 9.60
C ARG A 31 -9.36 20.44 9.02
N ARG A 32 -9.67 21.02 7.86
CA ARG A 32 -8.81 22.03 7.23
C ARG A 32 -9.68 23.09 6.54
N TRP A 33 -9.35 24.36 6.73
CA TRP A 33 -10.11 25.49 6.17
C TRP A 33 -11.63 25.44 6.41
N GLY A 34 -12.05 24.99 7.59
CA GLY A 34 -13.45 24.83 7.93
C GLY A 34 -14.14 23.58 7.39
N LEU A 35 -13.51 22.86 6.47
CA LEU A 35 -14.04 21.60 5.91
C LEU A 35 -13.58 20.41 6.74
N GLN A 36 -14.50 19.48 7.01
CA GLN A 36 -14.20 18.17 7.60
C GLN A 36 -13.87 17.18 6.49
N TYR A 37 -12.86 16.34 6.71
CA TYR A 37 -12.47 15.32 5.75
C TYR A 37 -12.24 13.96 6.41
N ILE A 38 -12.55 12.93 5.64
CA ILE A 38 -12.19 11.53 5.91
C ILE A 38 -11.37 11.08 4.71
N LEU A 39 -10.11 10.76 4.94
CA LEU A 39 -9.17 10.40 3.89
C LEU A 39 -8.42 9.11 4.22
N GLN A 40 -7.76 8.59 3.23
CA GLN A 40 -6.83 7.47 3.38
C GLN A 40 -5.61 7.90 4.19
N PRO A 41 -5.19 7.15 5.22
CA PRO A 41 -3.91 7.41 5.88
C PRO A 41 -2.74 7.28 4.90
N GLN A 42 -1.67 8.01 5.17
CA GLN A 42 -0.43 7.87 4.41
C GLN A 42 0.12 6.45 4.54
N LEU A 43 0.76 5.91 3.50
CA LEU A 43 1.30 4.54 3.46
C LEU A 43 0.27 3.44 3.79
N THR A 44 -1.02 3.71 3.55
CA THR A 44 -2.10 2.75 3.74
C THR A 44 -2.91 2.71 2.46
N GLN A 45 -2.56 1.83 1.54
CA GLN A 45 -3.21 1.75 0.22
C GLN A 45 -4.68 1.33 0.34
N TYR A 46 -5.00 0.46 1.29
CA TYR A 46 -6.35 -0.05 1.54
C TYR A 46 -6.74 0.19 2.99
N CYS A 47 -7.98 0.61 3.24
CA CYS A 47 -8.45 0.90 4.60
C CYS A 47 -9.88 0.39 4.86
N GLY A 48 -10.29 -0.66 4.22
CA GLY A 48 -11.58 -1.29 4.52
C GLY A 48 -12.42 -1.57 3.29
N PRO A 49 -13.72 -1.84 3.44
CA PRO A 49 -14.27 -2.42 4.66
C PRO A 49 -13.75 -3.85 4.90
N TRP A 50 -13.73 -4.27 6.17
CA TRP A 50 -13.49 -5.65 6.56
C TRP A 50 -14.81 -6.31 6.91
N TYR A 51 -14.99 -7.57 6.49
CA TYR A 51 -16.18 -8.37 6.72
C TYR A 51 -15.83 -9.67 7.42
N ASN A 52 -16.55 -9.98 8.50
CA ASN A 52 -16.46 -11.26 9.21
C ASN A 52 -17.59 -12.17 8.72
N LEU A 53 -17.44 -12.66 7.48
CA LEU A 53 -18.44 -13.50 6.83
C LEU A 53 -18.62 -14.83 7.58
N PRO A 54 -19.80 -15.13 8.14
CA PRO A 54 -20.07 -16.42 8.77
C PRO A 54 -20.08 -17.57 7.75
N LYS A 55 -19.82 -18.78 8.22
CA LYS A 55 -19.99 -19.98 7.39
C LYS A 55 -21.47 -20.17 7.03
N ASN A 56 -21.73 -20.61 5.80
CA ASN A 56 -23.08 -20.94 5.30
C ASN A 56 -24.05 -19.75 5.17
N VAL A 57 -23.55 -18.54 5.03
CA VAL A 57 -24.33 -17.34 4.72
C VAL A 57 -24.06 -16.93 3.27
N ASP A 58 -25.08 -16.44 2.57
CA ASP A 58 -24.89 -15.83 1.24
C ASP A 58 -24.00 -14.62 1.35
N LYS A 59 -22.88 -14.66 0.63
CA LYS A 59 -21.85 -13.60 0.69
C LYS A 59 -22.42 -12.26 0.23
N ALA A 60 -23.17 -12.23 -0.87
CA ALA A 60 -23.66 -10.98 -1.43
C ALA A 60 -24.69 -10.33 -0.50
N GLU A 61 -25.63 -11.11 0.03
CA GLU A 61 -26.62 -10.62 1.00
C GLU A 61 -25.95 -10.07 2.27
N PHE A 62 -24.95 -10.80 2.79
CA PHE A 62 -24.20 -10.37 3.96
C PHE A 62 -23.43 -9.07 3.72
N GLU A 63 -22.66 -8.99 2.63
CA GLU A 63 -21.88 -7.80 2.28
C GLU A 63 -22.77 -6.60 1.97
N HIS A 64 -23.94 -6.80 1.35
CA HIS A 64 -24.92 -5.74 1.12
C HIS A 64 -25.49 -5.17 2.44
N ARG A 65 -25.85 -6.03 3.37
CA ARG A 65 -26.36 -5.60 4.66
C ARG A 65 -25.30 -4.87 5.48
N VAL A 66 -24.17 -5.52 5.72
CA VAL A 66 -23.07 -4.98 6.56
C VAL A 66 -22.42 -3.76 5.89
N GLY A 67 -22.18 -3.83 4.57
CA GLY A 67 -21.64 -2.72 3.80
C GLY A 67 -22.58 -1.51 3.76
N GLY A 68 -23.89 -1.75 3.67
CA GLY A 68 -24.93 -0.69 3.75
C GLY A 68 -24.92 0.03 5.09
N ASP A 69 -24.85 -0.71 6.20
CA ASP A 69 -24.76 -0.14 7.54
C ASP A 69 -23.47 0.69 7.70
N LEU A 70 -22.31 0.19 7.24
CA LEU A 70 -21.05 0.92 7.28
C LEU A 70 -21.07 2.17 6.39
N ALA A 71 -21.65 2.08 5.20
CA ALA A 71 -21.79 3.22 4.28
C ALA A 71 -22.69 4.32 4.87
N LYS A 72 -23.79 3.93 5.49
CA LYS A 72 -24.71 4.84 6.19
C LYS A 72 -24.01 5.54 7.36
N GLN A 73 -23.35 4.79 8.23
CA GLN A 73 -22.58 5.35 9.35
C GLN A 73 -21.48 6.32 8.83
N LEU A 74 -20.73 5.95 7.79
CA LEU A 74 -19.71 6.81 7.20
C LEU A 74 -20.28 8.13 6.67
N LYS A 75 -21.45 8.09 6.05
CA LYS A 75 -22.18 9.27 5.57
C LYS A 75 -22.66 10.14 6.72
N GLU A 76 -23.17 9.54 7.81
CA GLU A 76 -23.68 10.21 9.00
C GLU A 76 -22.61 10.95 9.80
N LEU A 77 -21.31 10.65 9.61
CA LEU A 77 -20.22 11.45 10.15
C LEU A 77 -20.20 12.90 9.61
N GLY A 78 -20.91 13.17 8.51
CA GLY A 78 -21.14 14.52 8.00
C GLY A 78 -19.92 15.21 7.39
N ALA A 79 -18.84 14.47 7.08
CA ALA A 79 -17.65 15.04 6.48
C ALA A 79 -17.93 15.60 5.08
N ASN A 80 -17.28 16.73 4.77
CA ASN A 80 -17.41 17.40 3.48
C ASN A 80 -16.70 16.63 2.35
N ILE A 81 -15.60 15.95 2.69
CA ILE A 81 -14.78 15.17 1.77
C ILE A 81 -14.57 13.80 2.38
N ILE A 82 -15.02 12.76 1.68
CA ILE A 82 -14.77 11.36 2.05
C ILE A 82 -14.08 10.69 0.87
N VAL A 83 -12.92 10.08 1.09
CA VAL A 83 -12.21 9.25 0.13
C VAL A 83 -11.66 8.03 0.87
N GLN A 84 -12.08 6.84 0.45
CA GLN A 84 -11.66 5.56 1.02
C GLN A 84 -11.24 4.61 -0.10
N HIS A 85 -10.14 3.90 0.10
CA HIS A 85 -9.69 2.85 -0.81
C HIS A 85 -10.03 1.48 -0.21
N PHE A 86 -10.79 0.69 -0.95
CA PHE A 86 -11.16 -0.65 -0.55
C PHE A 86 -10.08 -1.66 -0.92
N SER A 87 -9.92 -2.70 -0.13
CA SER A 87 -9.01 -3.78 -0.50
C SER A 87 -9.51 -4.50 -1.76
N PRO A 88 -8.63 -5.09 -2.58
CA PRO A 88 -9.04 -5.86 -3.76
C PRO A 88 -9.96 -7.04 -3.48
N GLY A 89 -10.04 -7.49 -2.22
CA GLY A 89 -11.00 -8.50 -1.79
C GLY A 89 -12.45 -8.03 -1.74
N VAL A 90 -12.68 -6.71 -1.71
CA VAL A 90 -14.00 -6.09 -1.76
C VAL A 90 -14.37 -5.88 -3.23
N THR A 91 -15.16 -6.79 -3.78
CA THR A 91 -15.53 -6.80 -5.21
C THR A 91 -16.90 -6.18 -5.48
N ASP A 92 -17.64 -5.82 -4.45
CA ASP A 92 -18.93 -5.16 -4.55
C ASP A 92 -18.96 -3.86 -3.72
N TRP A 93 -19.25 -2.75 -4.40
CA TRP A 93 -19.37 -1.44 -3.80
C TRP A 93 -20.81 -0.90 -3.84
N LEU A 94 -21.79 -1.66 -4.35
CA LEU A 94 -23.18 -1.25 -4.49
C LEU A 94 -23.80 -0.71 -3.18
N PRO A 95 -23.50 -1.27 -2.00
CA PRO A 95 -23.99 -0.70 -0.73
C PRO A 95 -23.61 0.78 -0.56
N PHE A 96 -22.40 1.17 -0.96
CA PHE A 96 -21.95 2.55 -0.91
C PHE A 96 -22.59 3.41 -2.00
N HIS A 97 -22.83 2.84 -3.20
CA HIS A 97 -23.56 3.53 -4.27
C HIS A 97 -24.96 3.94 -3.81
N TRP A 98 -25.67 3.05 -3.16
CA TRP A 98 -27.03 3.33 -2.68
C TRP A 98 -27.07 4.43 -1.61
N GLU A 99 -26.00 4.61 -0.87
CA GLU A 99 -25.82 5.71 0.08
C GLU A 99 -25.29 7.02 -0.55
N GLY A 100 -25.13 7.05 -1.87
CA GLY A 100 -24.77 8.25 -2.64
C GLY A 100 -23.27 8.50 -2.73
N PHE A 101 -22.45 7.47 -2.60
CA PHE A 101 -21.02 7.53 -2.93
C PHE A 101 -20.80 7.34 -4.43
N CYS A 102 -19.67 7.86 -4.93
CA CYS A 102 -19.14 7.63 -6.27
C CYS A 102 -17.93 6.68 -6.18
N GLN A 103 -17.64 5.99 -7.29
CA GLN A 103 -16.51 5.07 -7.37
C GLN A 103 -15.59 5.42 -8.54
N THR A 104 -14.29 5.22 -8.36
CA THR A 104 -13.27 5.18 -9.40
C THR A 104 -12.45 3.91 -9.22
N THR A 105 -12.15 3.21 -10.32
CA THR A 105 -11.28 2.04 -10.27
C THR A 105 -9.81 2.45 -10.30
N ARG A 106 -9.05 1.92 -9.35
CA ARG A 106 -7.59 2.02 -9.28
C ARG A 106 -6.99 0.63 -9.45
N TYR A 107 -5.69 0.57 -9.64
CA TYR A 107 -5.00 -0.70 -9.88
C TYR A 107 -3.78 -0.85 -9.01
N THR A 108 -3.58 -2.07 -8.51
CA THR A 108 -2.32 -2.52 -7.97
C THR A 108 -1.74 -3.64 -8.84
N TYR A 109 -0.51 -4.04 -8.53
CA TYR A 109 0.20 -5.11 -9.24
C TYR A 109 0.70 -6.13 -8.23
N ARG A 110 0.29 -7.39 -8.38
CA ARG A 110 0.59 -8.47 -7.44
C ARG A 110 1.27 -9.65 -8.10
N LEU A 111 2.21 -10.24 -7.38
CA LEU A 111 2.60 -11.62 -7.56
C LEU A 111 1.65 -12.47 -6.70
N PRO A 112 0.70 -13.19 -7.31
CA PRO A 112 -0.41 -13.80 -6.57
C PRO A 112 0.03 -14.99 -5.71
N SER A 113 1.18 -15.58 -6.00
CA SER A 113 1.77 -16.66 -5.23
C SER A 113 3.29 -16.56 -5.22
N LEU A 114 3.89 -16.73 -4.06
CA LEU A 114 5.34 -16.82 -3.88
C LEU A 114 5.83 -18.27 -3.68
N SER A 115 4.97 -19.27 -3.89
CA SER A 115 5.31 -20.68 -3.65
C SER A 115 6.41 -21.23 -4.56
N ASN A 116 6.65 -20.61 -5.70
CA ASN A 116 7.72 -20.99 -6.63
C ASN A 116 8.48 -19.73 -7.11
N PRO A 117 9.44 -19.22 -6.32
CA PRO A 117 10.20 -18.02 -6.68
C PRO A 117 10.98 -18.16 -8.00
N GLU A 118 11.48 -19.36 -8.34
CA GLU A 118 12.20 -19.61 -9.59
C GLU A 118 11.29 -19.39 -10.80
N GLN A 119 10.05 -19.85 -10.72
CA GLN A 119 9.07 -19.62 -11.78
C GLN A 119 8.75 -18.13 -11.94
N LEU A 120 8.64 -17.38 -10.83
CA LEU A 120 8.44 -15.94 -10.88
C LEU A 120 9.57 -15.21 -11.60
N VAL A 121 10.83 -15.62 -11.36
CA VAL A 121 11.99 -15.11 -12.10
C VAL A 121 11.88 -15.44 -13.59
N HIS A 122 11.44 -16.65 -13.92
CA HIS A 122 11.24 -17.07 -15.31
C HIS A 122 10.15 -16.25 -16.00
N ASP A 123 9.08 -15.93 -15.30
CA ASP A 123 7.92 -15.16 -15.82
C ASP A 123 8.21 -13.66 -15.94
N ALA A 124 9.26 -13.18 -15.24
CA ALA A 124 9.71 -11.81 -15.41
C ALA A 124 10.23 -11.55 -16.83
N SER A 125 10.15 -10.30 -17.26
CA SER A 125 10.63 -9.91 -18.59
C SER A 125 12.12 -10.27 -18.78
N ARG A 126 12.50 -10.62 -20.03
CA ARG A 126 13.89 -10.99 -20.37
C ARG A 126 14.91 -9.92 -19.95
N ALA A 127 14.54 -8.63 -20.08
CA ALA A 127 15.40 -7.53 -19.68
C ALA A 127 15.69 -7.53 -18.17
N ARG A 128 14.67 -7.90 -17.35
CA ARG A 128 14.83 -7.99 -15.90
C ARG A 128 15.74 -9.14 -15.49
N ARG A 129 15.56 -10.32 -16.09
CA ARG A 129 16.40 -11.48 -15.82
C ARG A 129 17.89 -11.24 -16.11
N ARG A 130 18.22 -10.69 -17.28
CA ARG A 130 19.60 -10.38 -17.64
C ARG A 130 20.29 -9.42 -16.68
N GLY A 131 19.57 -8.38 -16.26
CA GLY A 131 20.14 -7.37 -15.37
C GLY A 131 20.38 -7.85 -13.95
N MET A 132 19.78 -8.97 -13.52
CA MET A 132 19.98 -9.50 -12.17
C MET A 132 21.36 -10.11 -11.97
N ASP A 133 21.83 -10.93 -12.92
CA ASP A 133 23.15 -11.58 -12.85
C ASP A 133 24.28 -10.53 -12.85
N GLU A 134 24.14 -9.51 -13.69
CA GLU A 134 25.09 -8.40 -13.77
C GLU A 134 25.15 -7.63 -12.44
N VAL A 135 24.02 -7.28 -11.88
CA VAL A 135 23.89 -6.52 -10.62
C VAL A 135 24.34 -7.34 -9.42
N ALA A 136 24.12 -8.66 -9.42
CA ALA A 136 24.51 -9.54 -8.32
C ALA A 136 26.04 -9.53 -8.06
N SER A 137 26.84 -9.27 -9.08
CA SER A 137 28.29 -9.15 -8.94
C SER A 137 28.79 -7.77 -8.49
N LEU A 138 27.93 -6.75 -8.60
CA LEU A 138 28.28 -5.36 -8.32
C LEU A 138 27.92 -4.91 -6.90
N TYR A 139 26.90 -5.54 -6.28
CA TYR A 139 26.32 -5.03 -5.06
C TYR A 139 26.11 -6.11 -4.00
N LEU A 140 26.30 -5.71 -2.75
CA LEU A 140 26.01 -6.53 -1.58
C LEU A 140 24.65 -6.14 -0.99
N VAL A 141 23.90 -7.13 -0.52
CA VAL A 141 22.61 -6.90 0.15
C VAL A 141 22.85 -6.63 1.64
N ASP A 142 22.52 -5.43 2.07
CA ASP A 142 22.45 -5.04 3.47
C ASP A 142 21.03 -5.32 3.99
N LYS A 143 20.90 -6.34 4.83
CA LYS A 143 19.60 -6.80 5.38
C LYS A 143 19.17 -6.08 6.65
N ASN A 144 20.01 -5.20 7.19
CA ASN A 144 19.77 -4.48 8.42
C ASN A 144 19.98 -2.98 8.23
N PHE A 145 19.46 -2.45 7.10
CA PHE A 145 19.63 -1.04 6.79
C PHE A 145 18.89 -0.16 7.81
N ASP A 146 19.55 0.90 8.25
CA ASP A 146 19.08 1.78 9.32
C ASP A 146 17.91 2.67 8.87
N ALA A 147 16.88 2.80 9.72
CA ALA A 147 15.67 3.55 9.41
C ALA A 147 15.91 5.07 9.28
N GLN A 148 16.85 5.65 10.02
CA GLN A 148 17.22 7.05 9.90
C GLN A 148 17.93 7.31 8.57
N GLN A 149 18.91 6.46 8.22
CA GLN A 149 19.60 6.54 6.93
C GLN A 149 18.63 6.37 5.76
N PHE A 150 17.67 5.46 5.89
CA PHE A 150 16.62 5.30 4.89
C PHE A 150 15.78 6.55 4.73
N ALA A 151 15.34 7.17 5.83
CA ALA A 151 14.54 8.39 5.81
C ALA A 151 15.29 9.57 5.15
N GLU A 152 16.60 9.68 5.38
CA GLU A 152 17.47 10.65 4.72
C GLU A 152 17.59 10.41 3.21
N MET A 153 17.82 9.16 2.84
CA MET A 153 17.89 8.74 1.44
C MET A 153 16.56 8.95 0.71
N HIS A 154 15.43 8.63 1.37
CA HIS A 154 14.09 8.81 0.85
C HIS A 154 13.78 10.29 0.60
N GLN A 155 14.08 11.16 1.58
CA GLN A 155 13.95 12.61 1.43
C GLN A 155 14.74 13.12 0.21
N ALA A 156 16.04 12.80 0.15
CA ALA A 156 16.90 13.21 -0.96
C ALA A 156 16.46 12.68 -2.34
N TYR A 157 15.88 11.49 -2.38
CA TYR A 157 15.34 10.89 -3.61
C TYR A 157 14.13 11.69 -4.14
N TYR A 158 13.17 12.03 -3.27
CA TYR A 158 11.98 12.78 -3.67
C TYR A 158 12.25 14.27 -3.91
N ASP A 159 13.20 14.89 -3.18
CA ASP A 159 13.65 16.27 -3.45
C ASP A 159 14.15 16.41 -4.90
N ARG A 160 14.84 15.39 -5.43
CA ARG A 160 15.31 15.40 -6.83
C ARG A 160 14.20 15.18 -7.86
N ARG A 161 13.13 14.46 -7.51
CA ARG A 161 12.07 14.08 -8.46
C ARG A 161 10.86 15.00 -8.47
N GLY A 162 10.70 15.77 -7.42
CA GLY A 162 9.46 16.49 -7.15
C GLY A 162 8.32 15.50 -6.81
N GLY A 163 7.58 15.73 -5.76
CA GLY A 163 6.46 14.89 -5.35
C GLY A 163 5.98 15.26 -3.96
N ASP A 164 4.86 14.65 -3.53
CA ASP A 164 4.38 14.80 -2.16
C ASP A 164 5.35 14.10 -1.21
N LEU A 165 6.07 14.91 -0.44
CA LEU A 165 7.06 14.43 0.51
C LEU A 165 6.42 13.98 1.81
N LEU A 166 6.66 12.73 2.17
CA LEU A 166 6.52 12.28 3.55
C LEU A 166 7.63 12.95 4.38
N SER A 167 7.31 13.46 5.57
CA SER A 167 8.36 14.04 6.42
C SER A 167 9.38 12.97 6.82
N LYS A 168 10.66 13.36 6.93
CA LYS A 168 11.74 12.46 7.35
C LYS A 168 11.42 11.76 8.67
N SER A 169 10.91 12.50 9.66
CA SER A 169 10.53 11.95 10.96
C SER A 169 9.41 10.92 10.87
N PHE A 170 8.44 11.12 9.98
CA PHE A 170 7.36 10.17 9.74
C PHE A 170 7.89 8.88 9.10
N VAL A 171 8.72 8.99 8.06
CA VAL A 171 9.33 7.82 7.40
C VAL A 171 10.16 7.01 8.39
N GLN A 172 11.03 7.67 9.17
CA GLN A 172 11.85 7.02 10.19
C GLN A 172 10.99 6.30 11.23
N HIS A 173 9.96 6.97 11.76
CA HIS A 173 9.07 6.38 12.77
C HIS A 173 8.33 5.15 12.25
N VAL A 174 7.74 5.23 11.04
CA VAL A 174 7.02 4.10 10.45
C VAL A 174 7.95 2.91 10.23
N CYS A 175 9.16 3.13 9.70
CA CYS A 175 10.14 2.08 9.52
C CYS A 175 10.54 1.44 10.85
N GLN A 176 10.94 2.24 11.85
CA GLN A 176 11.32 1.76 13.16
C GLN A 176 10.23 0.92 13.82
N THR A 177 9.02 1.47 13.91
CA THR A 177 7.89 0.79 14.57
C THR A 177 7.58 -0.56 13.93
N ALA A 178 7.57 -0.64 12.60
CA ALA A 178 7.26 -1.89 11.91
C ALA A 178 8.40 -2.93 12.02
N LEU A 179 9.67 -2.49 12.03
CA LEU A 179 10.83 -3.36 12.25
C LEU A 179 10.83 -3.93 13.68
N GLU A 180 10.54 -3.12 14.69
CA GLU A 180 10.44 -3.54 16.09
C GLU A 180 9.34 -4.59 16.31
N GLN A 181 8.28 -4.53 15.51
CA GLN A 181 7.18 -5.50 15.53
C GLN A 181 7.46 -6.77 14.71
N ASN A 182 8.62 -6.88 14.05
CA ASN A 182 8.99 -8.00 13.16
C ASN A 182 8.00 -8.25 12.00
N HIS A 183 7.35 -7.20 11.51
CA HIS A 183 6.43 -7.24 10.39
C HIS A 183 6.93 -6.44 9.17
N ALA A 184 8.23 -6.14 9.14
CA ALA A 184 8.83 -5.40 8.04
C ALA A 184 10.25 -5.85 7.72
N LEU A 185 10.68 -5.52 6.50
CA LEU A 185 12.06 -5.58 6.05
C LEU A 185 12.47 -4.20 5.55
N LEU A 186 13.65 -3.77 5.94
CA LEU A 186 14.29 -2.59 5.39
C LEU A 186 15.68 -3.02 4.89
N TRP A 187 15.76 -3.27 3.60
CA TRP A 187 16.97 -3.76 2.94
C TRP A 187 17.52 -2.75 1.97
N ALA A 188 18.85 -2.78 1.82
CA ALA A 188 19.56 -1.92 0.87
C ALA A 188 20.55 -2.71 0.01
N LEU A 189 20.98 -2.10 -1.08
CA LEU A 189 22.16 -2.54 -1.83
C LEU A 189 23.30 -1.57 -1.57
N ARG A 190 24.50 -2.12 -1.34
CA ARG A 190 25.75 -1.37 -1.21
C ARG A 190 26.75 -1.79 -2.28
N ASP A 191 27.50 -0.82 -2.79
CA ASP A 191 28.61 -1.08 -3.70
C ASP A 191 29.90 -1.48 -2.95
N GLU A 192 30.98 -1.70 -3.70
CA GLU A 192 32.32 -2.04 -3.19
C GLU A 192 32.92 -0.98 -2.24
N ARG A 193 32.44 0.28 -2.34
CA ARG A 193 32.86 1.40 -1.48
C ARG A 193 31.96 1.53 -0.24
N ASN A 194 31.05 0.57 -0.04
CA ASN A 194 30.05 0.59 1.01
C ASN A 194 29.01 1.74 0.89
N GLU A 195 28.89 2.37 -0.31
CA GLU A 195 27.89 3.40 -0.57
C GLU A 195 26.52 2.76 -0.83
N VAL A 196 25.46 3.38 -0.32
CA VAL A 196 24.08 2.89 -0.51
C VAL A 196 23.56 3.27 -1.88
N ILE A 197 23.20 2.28 -2.68
CA ILE A 197 22.75 2.42 -4.06
C ILE A 197 21.23 2.53 -4.16
N CYS A 198 20.52 1.65 -3.47
CA CYS A 198 19.06 1.73 -3.31
C CYS A 198 18.64 1.01 -2.04
N ALA A 199 17.46 1.37 -1.54
CA ALA A 199 16.84 0.72 -0.40
C ALA A 199 15.35 0.58 -0.60
N SER A 200 14.74 -0.45 0.01
CA SER A 200 13.31 -0.71 -0.03
C SER A 200 12.80 -1.12 1.34
N PHE A 201 11.66 -0.54 1.71
CA PHE A 201 10.91 -0.85 2.90
C PHE A 201 9.66 -1.63 2.51
N VAL A 202 9.51 -2.84 3.07
CA VAL A 202 8.43 -3.78 2.79
C VAL A 202 7.83 -4.21 4.11
N VAL A 203 6.51 -4.11 4.25
CA VAL A 203 5.77 -4.68 5.38
C VAL A 203 5.09 -5.97 4.94
N TYR A 204 4.87 -6.91 5.87
CA TYR A 204 4.24 -8.18 5.52
C TYR A 204 3.46 -8.80 6.66
N ASP A 205 2.48 -9.59 6.27
CA ASP A 205 1.79 -10.56 7.11
C ASP A 205 1.87 -11.96 6.48
N THR A 206 1.15 -12.93 7.03
CA THR A 206 1.13 -14.31 6.50
C THR A 206 0.44 -14.45 5.14
N LYS A 207 -0.26 -13.42 4.64
CA LYS A 207 -1.03 -13.45 3.38
C LYS A 207 -0.34 -12.67 2.27
N CYS A 208 0.20 -11.49 2.60
CA CYS A 208 0.76 -10.59 1.60
C CYS A 208 1.92 -9.75 2.15
N ALA A 209 2.91 -9.50 1.32
CA ALA A 209 3.91 -8.46 1.54
C ALA A 209 3.60 -7.25 0.67
N TYR A 210 3.89 -6.05 1.17
CA TYR A 210 3.58 -4.77 0.54
C TYR A 210 4.83 -3.90 0.42
N ALA A 211 5.17 -3.50 -0.81
CA ALA A 211 6.33 -2.65 -1.09
C ALA A 211 6.00 -1.16 -0.85
N LEU A 212 6.00 -0.73 0.40
CA LEU A 212 5.51 0.60 0.78
C LEU A 212 6.39 1.76 0.29
N MET A 213 7.70 1.64 0.42
CA MET A 213 8.63 2.73 0.07
C MET A 213 9.90 2.21 -0.55
N SER A 214 10.49 3.00 -1.45
CA SER A 214 11.82 2.75 -2.01
C SER A 214 12.53 4.06 -2.30
N ALA A 215 13.84 4.06 -2.15
CA ALA A 215 14.69 5.18 -2.50
C ALA A 215 15.90 4.70 -3.30
N MET A 216 16.44 5.58 -4.15
CA MET A 216 17.61 5.29 -4.99
C MET A 216 18.59 6.46 -4.95
N SER A 217 19.89 6.15 -4.97
CA SER A 217 20.93 7.16 -5.14
C SER A 217 20.85 7.79 -6.54
N SER A 218 21.56 8.88 -6.76
CA SER A 218 21.65 9.52 -8.08
C SER A 218 22.50 8.68 -9.04
N GLN A 219 23.44 7.89 -8.52
CA GLN A 219 24.31 6.98 -9.28
C GLN A 219 23.91 5.54 -8.95
N HIS A 220 23.23 4.87 -9.89
CA HIS A 220 22.80 3.50 -9.72
C HIS A 220 22.71 2.78 -11.07
N HIS A 221 22.91 1.46 -11.05
CA HIS A 221 22.59 0.61 -12.19
C HIS A 221 21.07 0.51 -12.37
N SER A 222 20.58 0.56 -13.60
CA SER A 222 19.14 0.56 -13.91
C SER A 222 18.35 -0.63 -13.33
N ASN A 223 19.03 -1.77 -13.10
CA ASN A 223 18.44 -2.99 -12.52
C ASN A 223 18.71 -3.16 -11.01
N ALA A 224 19.37 -2.22 -10.32
CA ALA A 224 19.67 -2.33 -8.90
C ALA A 224 18.40 -2.57 -8.07
N LYS A 225 17.36 -1.73 -8.24
CA LYS A 225 16.06 -1.89 -7.57
C LYS A 225 15.39 -3.22 -7.91
N THR A 226 15.51 -3.70 -9.16
CA THR A 226 14.97 -5.01 -9.58
C THR A 226 15.64 -6.14 -8.79
N TYR A 227 16.96 -6.14 -8.69
CA TYR A 227 17.70 -7.13 -7.94
C TYR A 227 17.33 -7.12 -6.46
N LEU A 228 17.24 -5.92 -5.83
CA LEU A 228 16.83 -5.81 -4.43
C LEU A 228 15.44 -6.39 -4.19
N PHE A 229 14.46 -6.09 -5.05
CA PHE A 229 13.12 -6.67 -4.91
C PHE A 229 13.13 -8.20 -5.03
N TRP A 230 13.91 -8.77 -5.96
CA TRP A 230 14.01 -10.23 -6.06
C TRP A 230 14.62 -10.85 -4.82
N GLN A 231 15.63 -10.24 -4.22
CA GLN A 231 16.21 -10.71 -2.96
C GLN A 231 15.17 -10.69 -1.82
N ILE A 232 14.38 -9.62 -1.73
CA ILE A 232 13.30 -9.48 -0.75
C ILE A 232 12.19 -10.53 -1.01
N ILE A 233 11.73 -10.67 -2.26
CA ILE A 233 10.68 -11.63 -2.65
C ILE A 233 11.11 -13.06 -2.34
N ASN A 234 12.33 -13.45 -2.70
CA ASN A 234 12.86 -14.78 -2.40
C ASN A 234 12.92 -15.05 -0.89
N HIS A 235 13.33 -14.07 -0.11
CA HIS A 235 13.34 -14.21 1.35
C HIS A 235 11.92 -14.34 1.90
N LEU A 236 10.98 -13.51 1.45
CA LEU A 236 9.61 -13.49 1.95
C LEU A 236 8.76 -14.69 1.49
N ALA A 237 9.17 -15.43 0.49
CA ALA A 237 8.46 -16.61 0.00
C ALA A 237 8.21 -17.69 1.08
N THR A 238 8.99 -17.68 2.16
CA THR A 238 8.80 -18.58 3.32
C THR A 238 7.91 -18.00 4.41
N TYR A 239 7.55 -16.72 4.34
CA TYR A 239 6.81 -16.00 5.39
C TYR A 239 5.41 -15.59 4.95
N THR A 240 5.20 -15.36 3.66
CA THR A 240 3.94 -14.84 3.11
C THR A 240 3.57 -15.52 1.79
N GLN A 241 2.31 -15.41 1.39
CA GLN A 241 1.78 -16.11 0.22
C GLN A 241 1.91 -15.31 -1.08
N SER A 242 1.88 -13.99 -1.00
CA SER A 242 1.82 -13.10 -2.16
C SER A 242 2.63 -11.81 -1.93
N PHE A 243 2.89 -11.06 -3.01
CA PHE A 243 3.60 -9.78 -2.95
C PHE A 243 2.83 -8.72 -3.74
N ASP A 244 2.54 -7.58 -3.10
CA ASP A 244 1.88 -6.43 -3.70
C ASP A 244 2.89 -5.29 -3.85
N PHE A 245 3.07 -4.81 -5.07
CA PHE A 245 3.93 -3.66 -5.36
C PHE A 245 3.29 -2.32 -4.99
N GLU A 246 2.11 -2.36 -4.36
CA GLU A 246 1.34 -1.18 -3.93
C GLU A 246 0.85 -0.28 -5.09
N GLY A 247 0.87 -0.78 -6.29
CA GLY A 247 0.27 -0.19 -7.48
C GLY A 247 0.70 1.23 -7.81
N SER A 248 0.38 1.64 -9.00
CA SER A 248 0.51 3.04 -9.41
C SER A 248 -0.37 3.30 -10.63
N MET A 249 -0.92 4.51 -10.70
CA MET A 249 -1.54 5.05 -11.92
C MET A 249 -0.50 5.72 -12.84
N ASP A 250 0.77 5.82 -12.41
CA ASP A 250 1.88 6.31 -13.23
C ASP A 250 2.35 5.25 -14.20
N LYS A 251 2.40 5.61 -15.50
CA LYS A 251 2.75 4.71 -16.61
C LYS A 251 4.14 4.07 -16.47
N GLY A 252 5.11 4.83 -15.96
CA GLY A 252 6.49 4.32 -15.80
C GLY A 252 6.60 3.33 -14.66
N VAL A 253 5.89 3.60 -13.56
CA VAL A 253 5.84 2.74 -12.37
C VAL A 253 5.05 1.48 -12.67
N GLU A 254 3.91 1.58 -13.35
CA GLU A 254 3.11 0.45 -13.84
C GLU A 254 3.96 -0.52 -14.67
N PHE A 255 4.65 0.01 -15.69
CA PHE A 255 5.52 -0.80 -16.54
C PHE A 255 6.62 -1.52 -15.74
N PHE A 256 7.19 -0.85 -14.73
CA PHE A 256 8.19 -1.46 -13.85
C PHE A 256 7.60 -2.67 -13.11
N TYR A 257 6.43 -2.55 -12.48
CA TYR A 257 5.80 -3.66 -11.74
C TYR A 257 5.36 -4.81 -12.65
N ARG A 258 4.71 -4.51 -13.76
CA ARG A 258 4.31 -5.52 -14.75
C ARG A 258 5.50 -6.32 -15.31
N SER A 259 6.67 -5.69 -15.39
CA SER A 259 7.88 -6.36 -15.89
C SER A 259 8.42 -7.46 -14.95
N PHE A 260 7.94 -7.54 -13.70
CA PHE A 260 8.20 -8.65 -12.77
C PHE A 260 7.32 -9.89 -13.03
N GLY A 261 6.39 -9.83 -13.97
CA GLY A 261 5.35 -10.86 -14.14
C GLY A 261 4.15 -10.64 -13.21
N ALA A 262 4.08 -9.47 -12.54
CA ALA A 262 2.96 -9.16 -11.67
C ALA A 262 1.66 -8.95 -12.48
N VAL A 263 0.56 -9.45 -11.93
CA VAL A 263 -0.77 -9.27 -12.50
C VAL A 263 -1.42 -8.00 -12.00
N GLN A 264 -2.13 -7.32 -12.89
CA GLN A 264 -2.92 -6.15 -12.56
C GLN A 264 -4.16 -6.56 -11.76
N VAL A 265 -4.39 -5.92 -10.62
CA VAL A 265 -5.53 -6.18 -9.74
C VAL A 265 -6.30 -4.88 -9.50
N PRO A 266 -7.59 -4.80 -9.89
CA PRO A 266 -8.40 -3.62 -9.63
C PRO A 266 -8.81 -3.53 -8.16
N TYR A 267 -8.99 -2.29 -7.68
CA TYR A 267 -9.63 -1.98 -6.41
C TYR A 267 -10.42 -0.69 -6.49
N PHE A 268 -11.34 -0.48 -5.57
CA PHE A 268 -12.23 0.68 -5.57
C PHE A 268 -11.66 1.82 -4.73
N GLU A 269 -11.64 3.02 -5.32
CA GLU A 269 -11.65 4.27 -4.58
C GLU A 269 -13.11 4.73 -4.50
N VAL A 270 -13.66 4.81 -3.30
CA VAL A 270 -15.02 5.27 -3.04
C VAL A 270 -14.96 6.66 -2.45
N SER A 271 -15.76 7.59 -2.98
CA SER A 271 -15.69 8.99 -2.57
C SER A 271 -17.08 9.66 -2.49
N ARG A 272 -17.19 10.66 -1.60
CA ARG A 272 -18.35 11.53 -1.48
C ARG A 272 -17.91 12.95 -1.15
N PHE A 273 -18.51 13.92 -1.82
CA PHE A 273 -18.22 15.35 -1.66
C PHE A 273 -19.49 16.13 -1.36
N THR A 274 -19.47 16.96 -0.30
CA THR A 274 -20.60 17.76 0.12
C THR A 274 -20.13 19.19 0.44
N PRO A 275 -20.50 20.24 -0.36
CA PRO A 275 -21.22 20.14 -1.64
C PRO A 275 -20.42 19.43 -2.74
N SER A 276 -21.11 18.91 -3.75
CA SER A 276 -20.49 18.10 -4.84
C SER A 276 -19.39 18.82 -5.60
N LEU A 277 -19.42 20.13 -5.70
CA LEU A 277 -18.39 20.94 -6.35
C LEU A 277 -16.98 20.80 -5.74
N LEU A 278 -16.87 20.31 -4.51
CA LEU A 278 -15.56 20.07 -3.87
C LEU A 278 -14.70 19.06 -4.60
N HIS A 279 -15.30 18.16 -5.40
CA HIS A 279 -14.53 17.19 -6.19
C HIS A 279 -13.57 17.85 -7.20
N LEU A 280 -13.85 19.09 -7.64
CA LEU A 280 -13.00 19.83 -8.57
C LEU A 280 -11.67 20.31 -7.93
N PHE A 281 -11.61 20.40 -6.62
CA PHE A 281 -10.46 20.91 -5.86
C PHE A 281 -9.61 19.80 -5.23
N VAL A 282 -10.06 18.57 -5.25
CA VAL A 282 -9.30 17.41 -4.74
C VAL A 282 -8.57 16.78 -5.93
N LYS A 283 -7.24 16.95 -5.98
CA LYS A 283 -6.41 16.26 -6.96
C LYS A 283 -6.50 14.74 -6.73
N ARG A 284 -6.88 14.02 -7.76
CA ARG A 284 -6.93 12.56 -7.80
C ARG A 284 -5.59 11.96 -8.19
#